data_da07c008e18835333a665c74492c5039
#
_entry.id   da07c008e18835333a665c74492c5039
#
_cell.length_a   1.000
_cell.length_b   1.000
_cell.length_c   1.000
_cell.angle_alpha   90.00
_cell.angle_beta   90.00
_cell.angle_gamma   90.00
#
_symmetry.space_group_name_H-M   'P 1'
#
loop_
_entity.id
_entity.type
_entity.pdbx_description
1 polymer ?
#
loop_
_entity_poly.entity_id
_entity_poly.type
_entity_poly.pdbx_seq_one_letter_code
_entity_poly.pdbx_strand_id
1 'polypeptide(L)'
;MKLKFKHQKFQEDAAKAVCDVFGGQPYKTFDYQVETRKKDGQTSFEKFTGFRNHPIVPQLTDEIVLKHIRDIQRAQQIKPSEALEGKYNLTIEMETGVGKTYTYIKTIFELNKRYGWCKFIIVVPSVAIREGVHKSLEIKIGRASCRERV
;
A
#
# COMPACT_ATOMS: atom_id res chain seq x y z
N MET A 1 5.09 -4.96 -30.65
CA MET A 1 4.31 -6.05 -29.98
C MET A 1 3.66 -5.45 -28.72
N LYS A 2 2.33 -5.35 -28.65
CA LYS A 2 1.64 -4.84 -27.44
C LYS A 2 1.37 -6.05 -26.52
N LEU A 3 2.10 -6.15 -25.40
CA LEU A 3 1.82 -7.12 -24.36
C LEU A 3 0.45 -6.81 -23.73
N LYS A 4 -0.52 -7.68 -23.95
CA LYS A 4 -1.82 -7.62 -23.27
C LYS A 4 -1.71 -8.44 -21.99
N PHE A 5 -1.64 -7.78 -20.83
CA PHE A 5 -1.73 -8.48 -19.55
C PHE A 5 -3.18 -8.87 -19.30
N LYS A 6 -3.42 -10.15 -19.11
CA LYS A 6 -4.72 -10.66 -18.67
C LYS A 6 -4.84 -10.45 -17.17
N HIS A 7 -5.88 -9.75 -16.74
CA HIS A 7 -6.17 -9.62 -15.32
C HIS A 7 -6.48 -10.99 -14.71
N GLN A 8 -5.75 -11.35 -13.68
CA GLN A 8 -5.94 -12.60 -12.95
C GLN A 8 -6.72 -12.29 -11.67
N LYS A 9 -7.82 -13.03 -11.44
CA LYS A 9 -8.70 -12.82 -10.30
C LYS A 9 -7.96 -12.94 -8.96
N PHE A 10 -7.10 -13.94 -8.80
CA PHE A 10 -6.34 -14.14 -7.56
C PHE A 10 -5.41 -12.97 -7.21
N GLN A 11 -4.84 -12.26 -8.20
CA GLN A 11 -4.03 -11.06 -7.98
C GLN A 11 -4.88 -9.88 -7.49
N GLU A 12 -6.11 -9.81 -7.98
CA GLU A 12 -7.08 -8.82 -7.54
C GLU A 12 -7.56 -9.10 -6.13
N ASP A 13 -7.89 -10.35 -5.86
CA ASP A 13 -8.33 -10.82 -4.55
C ASP A 13 -7.23 -10.60 -3.49
N ALA A 14 -5.95 -10.87 -3.81
CA ALA A 14 -4.84 -10.60 -2.93
C ALA A 14 -4.67 -9.09 -2.62
N ALA A 15 -4.71 -8.23 -3.63
CA ALA A 15 -4.63 -6.79 -3.44
C ALA A 15 -5.82 -6.26 -2.63
N LYS A 16 -7.01 -6.77 -2.89
CA LYS A 16 -8.23 -6.43 -2.16
C LYS A 16 -8.14 -6.87 -0.70
N ALA A 17 -7.66 -8.07 -0.44
CA ALA A 17 -7.50 -8.61 0.91
C ALA A 17 -6.63 -7.68 1.78
N VAL A 18 -5.49 -7.18 1.28
CA VAL A 18 -4.66 -6.21 2.01
C VAL A 18 -5.41 -4.93 2.32
N CYS A 19 -6.15 -4.42 1.34
CA CYS A 19 -6.92 -3.20 1.54
C CYS A 19 -8.04 -3.40 2.57
N ASP A 20 -8.74 -4.53 2.51
CA ASP A 20 -9.87 -4.82 3.38
C ASP A 20 -9.46 -4.97 4.86
N VAL A 21 -8.19 -5.32 5.15
CA VAL A 21 -7.64 -5.29 6.53
C VAL A 21 -7.82 -3.92 7.19
N PHE A 22 -7.66 -2.84 6.41
CA PHE A 22 -7.79 -1.47 6.89
C PHE A 22 -9.20 -0.89 6.65
N GLY A 23 -10.20 -1.75 6.54
CA GLY A 23 -11.61 -1.34 6.42
C GLY A 23 -12.01 -0.40 7.55
N GLY A 24 -12.67 0.72 7.23
CA GLY A 24 -12.99 1.79 8.19
C GLY A 24 -11.97 2.94 8.25
N GLN A 25 -10.81 2.80 7.61
CA GLN A 25 -9.89 3.92 7.42
C GLN A 25 -10.48 4.92 6.42
N PRO A 26 -10.71 6.19 6.78
CA PRO A 26 -11.23 7.19 5.86
C PRO A 26 -10.18 7.58 4.81
N TYR A 27 -10.64 7.94 3.63
CA TYR A 27 -9.80 8.60 2.63
C TYR A 27 -9.38 9.97 3.13
N LYS A 28 -8.09 10.25 3.12
CA LYS A 28 -7.55 11.60 3.37
C LYS A 28 -6.47 11.89 2.35
N THR A 29 -6.57 13.04 1.69
CA THR A 29 -5.46 13.59 0.92
C THR A 29 -4.33 13.99 1.88
N PHE A 30 -3.10 13.89 1.42
CA PHE A 30 -1.96 14.38 2.20
C PHE A 30 -2.00 15.91 2.29
N ASP A 31 -1.77 16.44 3.48
CA ASP A 31 -1.58 17.87 3.68
C ASP A 31 -0.11 18.22 3.43
N TYR A 32 0.12 19.07 2.45
CA TYR A 32 1.44 19.66 2.22
C TYR A 32 1.58 20.87 3.13
N GLN A 33 2.29 20.74 4.23
CA GLN A 33 2.67 21.87 5.06
C GLN A 33 4.04 22.38 4.64
N VAL A 34 4.06 23.55 3.99
CA VAL A 34 5.30 24.28 3.74
C VAL A 34 5.71 24.98 5.04
N GLU A 35 6.89 24.70 5.55
CA GLU A 35 7.45 25.47 6.66
C GLU A 35 7.66 26.92 6.20
N THR A 36 6.84 27.82 6.69
CA THR A 36 7.13 29.26 6.63
C THR A 36 8.19 29.54 7.67
N ARG A 37 9.42 29.82 7.24
CA ARG A 37 10.49 30.35 8.11
C ARG A 37 9.99 31.62 8.79
N LYS A 38 9.79 31.58 10.10
CA LYS A 38 9.63 32.79 10.90
C LYS A 38 10.96 33.54 10.88
N LYS A 39 10.89 34.84 10.64
CA LYS A 39 12.05 35.78 10.49
C LYS A 39 12.93 35.94 11.74
N ASP A 40 12.64 35.30 12.85
CA ASP A 40 13.25 35.54 14.16
C ASP A 40 14.28 34.48 14.58
N GLY A 41 15.04 33.90 13.67
CA GLY A 41 16.28 33.18 14.01
C GLY A 41 16.20 31.98 15.00
N GLN A 42 15.04 31.70 15.58
CA GLN A 42 14.78 30.53 16.39
C GLN A 42 14.25 29.40 15.52
N THR A 43 15.13 28.47 15.17
CA THR A 43 14.77 27.19 14.58
C THR A 43 14.07 26.35 15.62
N SER A 44 12.74 26.45 15.69
CA SER A 44 11.97 25.41 16.37
C SER A 44 11.97 24.17 15.45
N PHE A 45 12.61 23.10 15.89
CA PHE A 45 12.58 21.77 15.24
C PHE A 45 11.20 21.09 15.33
N GLU A 46 10.15 21.85 15.59
CA GLU A 46 8.80 21.37 15.63
C GLU A 46 8.22 21.29 14.23
N LYS A 47 8.06 20.06 13.76
CA LYS A 47 7.36 19.62 12.56
C LYS A 47 8.10 19.78 11.24
N PHE A 48 9.10 18.96 11.06
CA PHE A 48 9.46 18.54 9.71
C PHE A 48 8.31 17.65 9.15
N THR A 49 7.33 18.29 8.57
CA THR A 49 6.24 17.61 7.88
C THR A 49 6.61 17.40 6.42
N GLY A 50 7.51 16.44 6.16
CA GLY A 50 7.63 15.89 4.83
C GLY A 50 6.34 15.15 4.45
N PHE A 51 6.20 14.73 3.19
CA PHE A 51 5.10 13.85 2.76
C PHE A 51 5.02 12.64 3.70
N ARG A 52 3.96 12.56 4.48
CA ARG A 52 3.71 11.48 5.41
C ARG A 52 2.33 10.90 5.14
N ASN A 53 2.23 9.59 5.15
CA ASN A 53 0.93 8.94 5.14
C ASN A 53 0.15 9.34 6.39
N HIS A 54 -1.15 9.53 6.26
CA HIS A 54 -2.01 9.71 7.41
C HIS A 54 -1.94 8.47 8.31
N PRO A 55 -1.88 8.67 9.64
CA PRO A 55 -1.91 7.55 10.57
C PRO A 55 -3.24 6.79 10.46
N ILE A 56 -3.20 5.54 10.89
CA ILE A 56 -4.41 4.75 11.05
C ILE A 56 -5.27 5.41 12.13
N VAL A 57 -6.58 5.54 11.85
CA VAL A 57 -7.49 6.20 12.78
C VAL A 57 -7.62 5.41 14.10
N PRO A 58 -7.78 6.10 15.25
CA PRO A 58 -7.88 5.45 16.56
C PRO A 58 -9.04 4.45 16.67
N GLN A 59 -10.10 4.65 15.87
CA GLN A 59 -11.25 3.76 15.82
C GLN A 59 -10.92 2.38 15.26
N LEU A 60 -9.87 2.28 14.42
CA LEU A 60 -9.38 1.02 13.89
C LEU A 60 -8.40 0.38 14.88
N THR A 61 -8.95 -0.19 15.96
CA THR A 61 -8.17 -0.85 16.99
C THR A 61 -7.54 -2.15 16.49
N ASP A 62 -6.51 -2.63 17.20
CA ASP A 62 -5.84 -3.89 16.87
C ASP A 62 -6.82 -5.08 16.84
N GLU A 63 -7.84 -5.06 17.69
CA GLU A 63 -8.90 -6.08 17.72
C GLU A 63 -9.75 -6.06 16.44
N ILE A 64 -10.09 -4.88 15.95
CA ILE A 64 -10.85 -4.72 14.69
C ILE A 64 -10.01 -5.18 13.51
N VAL A 65 -8.74 -4.80 13.47
CA VAL A 65 -7.79 -5.25 12.43
C VAL A 65 -7.65 -6.77 12.44
N LEU A 66 -7.49 -7.38 13.63
CA LEU A 66 -7.42 -8.83 13.78
C LEU A 66 -8.72 -9.52 13.33
N LYS A 67 -9.86 -8.92 13.64
CA LYS A 67 -11.16 -9.42 13.15
C LYS A 67 -11.21 -9.42 11.61
N HIS A 68 -10.83 -8.32 10.98
CA HIS A 68 -10.80 -8.23 9.50
C HIS A 68 -9.87 -9.28 8.90
N ILE A 69 -8.68 -9.48 9.48
CA ILE A 69 -7.74 -10.53 9.04
C ILE A 69 -8.39 -11.91 9.13
N ARG A 70 -9.01 -12.22 10.26
CA ARG A 70 -9.70 -13.51 10.48
C ARG A 70 -10.83 -13.73 9.48
N ASP A 71 -11.61 -12.71 9.20
CA ASP A 71 -12.71 -12.80 8.23
C ASP A 71 -12.20 -13.05 6.81
N ILE A 72 -11.09 -12.40 6.41
CA ILE A 72 -10.41 -12.66 5.14
C ILE A 72 -9.86 -14.09 5.09
N GLN A 73 -9.19 -14.54 6.16
CA GLN A 73 -8.63 -15.88 6.26
C GLN A 73 -9.71 -16.96 6.17
N ARG A 74 -10.84 -16.77 6.86
CA ARG A 74 -11.99 -17.68 6.79
C ARG A 74 -12.58 -17.75 5.39
N ALA A 75 -12.72 -16.60 4.71
CA ALA A 75 -13.21 -16.54 3.33
C ALA A 75 -12.30 -17.29 2.35
N GLN A 76 -11.01 -17.37 2.66
CA GLN A 76 -10.01 -18.11 1.87
C GLN A 76 -9.73 -19.52 2.39
N GLN A 77 -10.50 -19.99 3.37
CA GLN A 77 -10.33 -21.32 4.01
C GLN A 77 -8.95 -21.52 4.66
N ILE A 78 -8.34 -20.43 5.12
CA ILE A 78 -7.07 -20.43 5.85
C ILE A 78 -7.37 -20.44 7.35
N LYS A 79 -6.54 -21.13 8.16
CA LYS A 79 -6.66 -21.13 9.62
C LYS A 79 -6.57 -19.69 10.13
N PRO A 80 -7.54 -19.21 10.92
CA PRO A 80 -7.53 -17.85 11.46
C PRO A 80 -6.35 -17.65 12.43
N SER A 81 -5.70 -16.50 12.33
CA SER A 81 -4.62 -16.08 13.22
C SER A 81 -5.13 -15.86 14.63
N GLU A 82 -4.35 -16.27 15.63
CA GLU A 82 -4.69 -16.11 17.05
C GLU A 82 -4.43 -14.69 17.56
N ALA A 83 -3.38 -14.04 17.04
CA ALA A 83 -2.96 -12.70 17.40
C ALA A 83 -2.36 -11.97 16.21
N LEU A 84 -2.18 -10.64 16.33
CA LEU A 84 -1.40 -9.86 15.38
C LEU A 84 0.10 -10.09 15.64
N GLU A 85 0.85 -10.33 14.57
CA GLU A 85 2.31 -10.33 14.60
C GLU A 85 2.83 -8.90 14.48
N GLY A 86 3.43 -8.38 15.54
CA GLY A 86 3.83 -6.97 15.59
C GLY A 86 2.62 -6.04 15.47
N LYS A 87 2.84 -4.80 15.02
CA LYS A 87 1.73 -3.86 14.97
C LYS A 87 0.84 -4.03 13.73
N TYR A 88 1.37 -4.36 12.57
CA TYR A 88 0.63 -4.59 11.31
C TYR A 88 1.47 -5.40 10.33
N ASN A 89 2.10 -6.48 10.79
CA ASN A 89 2.82 -7.37 9.91
C ASN A 89 1.83 -8.28 9.19
N LEU A 90 1.67 -8.08 7.90
CA LEU A 90 0.78 -8.87 7.06
C LEU A 90 1.63 -9.69 6.08
N THR A 91 1.36 -10.98 6.01
CA THR A 91 2.01 -11.89 5.06
C THR A 91 1.02 -12.31 3.98
N ILE A 92 1.46 -12.24 2.73
CA ILE A 92 0.73 -12.76 1.58
C ILE A 92 1.59 -13.81 0.91
N GLU A 93 1.10 -15.03 0.88
CA GLU A 93 1.75 -16.13 0.20
C GLU A 93 1.22 -16.26 -1.24
N MET A 94 2.14 -16.34 -2.18
CA MET A 94 1.85 -16.55 -3.59
C MET A 94 2.93 -17.44 -4.20
N GLU A 95 2.54 -18.32 -5.10
CA GLU A 95 3.47 -19.17 -5.84
C GLU A 95 4.48 -18.37 -6.66
N THR A 96 5.56 -19.04 -7.04
CA THR A 96 6.59 -18.43 -7.90
C THR A 96 6.04 -18.28 -9.33
N GLY A 97 6.35 -17.16 -9.98
CA GLY A 97 5.93 -16.92 -11.37
C GLY A 97 4.51 -16.37 -11.56
N VAL A 98 3.67 -16.32 -10.52
CA VAL A 98 2.27 -15.85 -10.61
C VAL A 98 2.11 -14.32 -10.63
N GLY A 99 3.21 -13.57 -10.63
CA GLY A 99 3.19 -12.12 -10.75
C GLY A 99 3.12 -11.36 -9.42
N LYS A 100 3.87 -11.80 -8.39
CA LYS A 100 4.00 -11.12 -7.09
C LYS A 100 4.26 -9.62 -7.25
N THR A 101 5.19 -9.26 -8.14
CA THR A 101 5.52 -7.85 -8.44
C THR A 101 4.31 -7.06 -8.91
N TYR A 102 3.49 -7.64 -9.75
CA TYR A 102 2.24 -7.02 -10.19
C TYR A 102 1.27 -6.82 -9.03
N THR A 103 1.13 -7.83 -8.18
CA THR A 103 0.18 -7.83 -7.06
C THR A 103 0.51 -6.74 -6.05
N TYR A 104 1.77 -6.64 -5.57
CA TYR A 104 2.09 -5.59 -4.59
C TYR A 104 2.06 -4.18 -5.19
N ILE A 105 2.41 -3.99 -6.48
CA ILE A 105 2.23 -2.70 -7.13
C ILE A 105 0.72 -2.35 -7.22
N LYS A 106 -0.13 -3.30 -7.58
CA LYS A 106 -1.58 -3.12 -7.59
C LYS A 106 -2.10 -2.77 -6.19
N THR A 107 -1.61 -3.45 -5.16
CA THR A 107 -1.95 -3.15 -3.76
C THR A 107 -1.61 -1.72 -3.38
N ILE A 108 -0.43 -1.21 -3.75
CA ILE A 108 -0.03 0.18 -3.54
C ILE A 108 -1.03 1.16 -4.16
N PHE A 109 -1.43 0.93 -5.42
CA PHE A 109 -2.41 1.79 -6.09
C PHE A 109 -3.81 1.70 -5.43
N GLU A 110 -4.24 0.53 -5.01
CA GLU A 110 -5.53 0.37 -4.33
C GLU A 110 -5.53 1.02 -2.94
N LEU A 111 -4.43 0.92 -2.16
CA LEU A 111 -4.27 1.62 -0.89
C LEU A 111 -4.27 3.15 -1.06
N ASN A 112 -3.60 3.65 -2.10
CA ASN A 112 -3.64 5.06 -2.44
C ASN A 112 -5.07 5.50 -2.80
N LYS A 113 -5.75 4.76 -3.67
CA LYS A 113 -7.11 5.06 -4.11
C LYS A 113 -8.13 5.04 -2.97
N ARG A 114 -8.02 4.07 -2.05
CA ARG A 114 -8.98 3.90 -0.95
C ARG A 114 -8.72 4.80 0.24
N TYR A 115 -7.44 5.01 0.59
CA TYR A 115 -7.05 5.66 1.83
C TYR A 115 -6.23 6.94 1.64
N GLY A 116 -5.79 7.24 0.41
CA GLY A 116 -4.95 8.40 0.12
C GLY A 116 -3.49 8.22 0.52
N TRP A 117 -3.06 7.02 0.91
CA TRP A 117 -1.66 6.77 1.23
C TRP A 117 -0.79 6.89 -0.02
N CYS A 118 0.27 7.71 0.05
CA CYS A 118 1.11 8.06 -1.10
C CYS A 118 2.59 7.67 -0.94
N LYS A 119 3.03 7.30 0.27
CA LYS A 119 4.42 6.97 0.54
C LYS A 119 4.57 5.50 0.91
N PHE A 120 5.30 4.77 0.08
CA PHE A 120 5.55 3.34 0.23
C PHE A 120 7.04 3.05 0.12
N ILE A 121 7.52 2.06 0.85
CA ILE A 121 8.90 1.57 0.80
C ILE A 121 8.85 0.12 0.33
N ILE A 122 9.54 -0.19 -0.77
CA ILE A 122 9.66 -1.54 -1.30
C ILE A 122 11.08 -2.04 -0.99
N VAL A 123 11.17 -3.06 -0.16
CA VAL A 123 12.44 -3.70 0.19
C VAL A 123 12.56 -5.00 -0.59
N VAL A 124 13.69 -5.18 -1.26
CA VAL A 124 13.96 -6.37 -2.08
C VAL A 124 15.34 -6.95 -1.75
N PRO A 125 15.51 -8.28 -1.85
CA PRO A 125 16.73 -8.94 -1.38
C PRO A 125 17.93 -8.79 -2.32
N SER A 126 17.74 -8.34 -3.57
CA SER A 126 18.85 -8.24 -4.53
C SER A 126 18.69 -7.06 -5.50
N VAL A 127 19.83 -6.62 -6.05
CA VAL A 127 19.89 -5.54 -7.04
C VAL A 127 19.15 -5.93 -8.31
N ALA A 128 19.27 -7.19 -8.76
CA ALA A 128 18.58 -7.66 -9.97
C ALA A 128 17.05 -7.57 -9.82
N ILE A 129 16.52 -7.94 -8.65
CA ILE A 129 15.08 -7.82 -8.36
C ILE A 129 14.68 -6.33 -8.29
N ARG A 130 15.53 -5.46 -7.70
CA ARG A 130 15.29 -4.02 -7.66
C ARG A 130 15.11 -3.42 -9.05
N GLU A 131 16.00 -3.75 -9.98
CA GLU A 131 15.92 -3.26 -11.37
C GLU A 131 14.64 -3.75 -12.06
N GLY A 132 14.27 -5.01 -11.85
CA GLY A 132 13.03 -5.57 -12.39
C GLY A 132 11.77 -4.87 -11.83
N VAL A 133 11.77 -4.54 -10.54
CA VAL A 133 10.69 -3.78 -9.88
C VAL A 133 10.61 -2.36 -10.43
N HIS A 134 11.75 -1.67 -10.52
CA HIS A 134 11.84 -0.30 -11.04
C HIS A 134 11.27 -0.21 -12.46
N LYS A 135 11.71 -1.11 -13.35
CA LYS A 135 11.20 -1.19 -14.72
C LYS A 135 9.69 -1.47 -14.78
N SER A 136 9.20 -2.31 -13.87
CA SER A 136 7.76 -2.61 -13.78
C SER A 136 6.94 -1.40 -13.32
N LEU A 137 7.48 -0.59 -12.41
CA LEU A 137 6.87 0.66 -11.96
C LEU A 137 6.82 1.69 -13.09
N GLU A 138 7.91 1.91 -13.82
CA GLU A 138 7.96 2.83 -14.95
C GLU A 138 6.91 2.49 -16.02
N ILE A 139 6.80 1.21 -16.39
CA ILE A 139 5.81 0.75 -17.38
C ILE A 139 4.38 1.01 -16.91
N LYS A 140 4.09 0.88 -15.62
CA LYS A 140 2.74 1.02 -15.07
C LYS A 140 2.37 2.47 -14.79
N ILE A 141 3.28 3.26 -14.24
CA ILE A 141 3.08 4.69 -14.00
C ILE A 141 2.89 5.41 -15.34
N GLY A 142 3.71 5.12 -16.35
CA GLY A 142 3.54 5.67 -17.68
C GLY A 142 2.19 5.35 -18.33
N ARG A 143 1.59 4.20 -18.04
CA ARG A 143 0.24 3.83 -18.52
C ARG A 143 -0.89 4.48 -17.74
N ALA A 144 -0.73 4.70 -16.44
CA ALA A 144 -1.71 5.41 -15.61
C ALA A 144 -1.81 6.87 -16.03
N SER A 145 -0.68 7.54 -16.25
CA SER A 145 -0.62 8.94 -16.75
C SER A 145 -1.26 9.13 -18.14
N CYS A 146 -1.27 8.10 -18.99
CA CYS A 146 -1.95 8.16 -20.30
C CYS A 146 -3.47 7.98 -20.23
N ARG A 147 -4.04 7.46 -19.14
CA ARG A 147 -5.49 7.26 -18.99
C ARG A 147 -6.24 8.47 -18.42
N GLU A 148 -5.54 9.39 -17.77
CA GLU A 148 -6.16 10.61 -17.22
C GLU A 148 -6.22 11.80 -18.19
N ARG A 149 -5.81 11.60 -19.45
CA ARG A 149 -5.90 12.63 -20.51
C ARG A 149 -6.86 12.27 -21.61
N VAL A 150 -8.03 11.75 -21.28
CA VAL A 150 -9.15 11.65 -22.24
C VAL A 150 -10.40 12.16 -21.56
#